data_c9ef30d3784d7ea7133e9266bc03ef7f
#
_entry.id   c9ef30d3784d7ea7133e9266bc03ef7f
#
_cell.length_a   1.000
_cell.length_b   1.000
_cell.length_c   1.000
_cell.angle_alpha   90.00
_cell.angle_beta   90.00
_cell.angle_gamma   90.00
#
_symmetry.space_group_name_H-M   'P 1'
#
loop_
_entity.id
_entity.type
_entity.pdbx_description
1 polymer ?
#
loop_
_entity_poly.entity_id
_entity_poly.type
_entity_poly.pdbx_seq_one_letter_code
_entity_poly.pdbx_strand_id
1 'polypeptide(L)'
;MALPLAACGSGASPVPTSTTTVAGETRFTGSVALFLPNDGFTVSQDVPLNSWHDFADATKDSLEDRGFEADHVQTHADSDLERQSHRIQDYVVDALDGSTDGSSADPEAQSTTLVVAPAAPMTDTVKRYGDYVTQSLAEENATDESLDESLSRMTRALGLAKKAGMHVVVVATPLPGFTPDAFVSLCSAREIGRLQARQLVSKLQLDSASRYNPKYIEILLPYDADADYPQLDEAFAREAFNGVWEVIGPYFRSGVVLSPSMRTTASTTVQDWRDVTIKATDADSIEMEFRRRLGRPANGQGHVRI
;
A
#
# COMPACT_ATOMS: atom_id res chain seq x y z
N MET A 1 22.12 -13.57 4.59
CA MET A 1 22.88 -12.34 4.41
C MET A 1 21.88 -11.22 4.32
N ALA A 2 21.61 -10.56 5.44
CA ALA A 2 20.57 -9.52 5.56
C ALA A 2 21.17 -8.18 5.13
N LEU A 3 20.55 -7.53 4.15
CA LEU A 3 20.87 -6.18 3.73
C LEU A 3 20.06 -5.19 4.59
N PRO A 4 20.67 -4.15 5.16
CA PRO A 4 19.93 -3.12 5.88
C PRO A 4 19.26 -2.17 4.87
N LEU A 5 17.95 -1.94 5.03
CA LEU A 5 17.25 -0.83 4.40
C LEU A 5 17.74 0.49 5.03
N ALA A 6 18.43 1.29 4.26
CA ALA A 6 18.71 2.67 4.64
C ALA A 6 17.50 3.54 4.32
N ALA A 7 16.74 3.92 5.32
CA ALA A 7 15.72 4.95 5.21
C ALA A 7 16.41 6.32 5.20
N CYS A 8 16.29 7.07 4.12
CA CYS A 8 16.65 8.49 4.07
C CYS A 8 15.61 9.29 4.87
N GLY A 9 15.92 9.56 6.14
CA GLY A 9 15.14 10.43 6.99
C GLY A 9 15.45 11.89 6.71
N SER A 10 14.48 12.64 6.23
CA SER A 10 14.47 14.11 6.33
C SER A 10 14.07 14.48 7.75
N GLY A 11 14.89 15.33 8.39
CA GLY A 11 14.82 15.62 9.80
C GLY A 11 13.45 16.06 10.32
N ALA A 12 12.87 15.21 11.12
CA ALA A 12 11.82 15.59 12.06
C ALA A 12 12.49 15.83 13.43
N SER A 13 12.20 16.96 14.05
CA SER A 13 12.61 17.24 15.42
C SER A 13 12.01 16.20 16.36
N PRO A 14 12.76 15.72 17.37
CA PRO A 14 12.23 14.71 18.27
C PRO A 14 11.08 15.32 19.09
N VAL A 15 9.92 14.65 19.03
CA VAL A 15 8.80 14.89 19.92
C VAL A 15 9.25 14.48 21.34
N PRO A 16 9.02 15.29 22.39
CA PRO A 16 9.39 14.91 23.74
C PRO A 16 8.48 13.76 24.20
N THR A 17 9.02 12.56 24.19
CA THR A 17 8.40 11.41 24.84
C THR A 17 8.69 11.52 26.33
N SER A 18 7.64 11.55 27.17
CA SER A 18 7.79 11.55 28.62
C SER A 18 8.36 10.21 29.05
N THR A 19 9.64 10.19 29.43
CA THR A 19 10.34 8.98 29.87
C THR A 19 10.44 9.00 31.38
N THR A 20 9.83 8.05 32.06
CA THR A 20 10.02 7.82 33.49
C THR A 20 11.05 6.71 33.65
N THR A 21 12.25 7.06 34.15
CA THR A 21 13.33 6.09 34.35
C THR A 21 13.22 5.51 35.77
N VAL A 22 12.90 4.23 35.87
CA VAL A 22 13.03 3.43 37.10
C VAL A 22 14.07 2.35 36.84
N ALA A 23 15.21 2.46 37.52
CA ALA A 23 16.26 1.46 37.69
C ALA A 23 16.49 0.53 36.44
N GLY A 24 16.92 1.07 35.32
CA GLY A 24 17.47 0.30 34.20
C GLY A 24 16.50 -0.10 33.09
N GLU A 25 15.20 0.07 33.24
CA GLU A 25 14.21 -0.15 32.17
C GLU A 25 13.52 1.17 31.81
N THR A 26 13.58 1.52 30.52
CA THR A 26 12.82 2.65 30.00
C THR A 26 11.38 2.16 29.74
N ARG A 27 10.45 2.56 30.59
CA ARG A 27 9.02 2.30 30.39
C ARG A 27 8.40 3.51 29.69
N PHE A 28 7.68 3.26 28.62
CA PHE A 28 6.87 4.27 27.94
C PHE A 28 5.48 4.30 28.60
N THR A 29 5.06 5.50 28.99
CA THR A 29 3.73 5.74 29.58
C THR A 29 2.79 6.29 28.53
N GLY A 30 2.47 5.54 27.53
CA GLY A 30 1.56 5.96 26.46
C GLY A 30 0.75 4.79 25.96
N SER A 31 -0.35 5.08 25.27
CA SER A 31 -1.16 4.08 24.61
C SER A 31 -1.08 4.24 23.10
N VAL A 32 -1.24 3.13 22.38
CA VAL A 32 -1.28 3.09 20.94
C VAL A 32 -2.56 2.36 20.51
N ALA A 33 -3.37 3.02 19.68
CA ALA A 33 -4.55 2.41 19.08
C ALA A 33 -4.33 2.28 17.56
N LEU A 34 -4.32 1.04 17.09
CA LEU A 34 -4.19 0.68 15.68
C LEU A 34 -5.59 0.54 15.07
N PHE A 35 -5.90 1.30 14.04
CA PHE A 35 -7.11 1.20 13.24
C PHE A 35 -6.75 0.73 11.84
N LEU A 36 -7.02 -0.52 11.53
CA LEU A 36 -6.52 -1.20 10.34
C LEU A 36 -7.68 -1.76 9.51
N PRO A 37 -7.50 -1.96 8.20
CA PRO A 37 -8.40 -2.78 7.42
C PRO A 37 -8.43 -4.21 7.96
N ASN A 38 -9.58 -4.87 7.85
CA ASN A 38 -9.68 -6.29 8.10
C ASN A 38 -9.09 -7.05 6.92
N ASP A 39 -8.29 -8.09 7.20
CA ASP A 39 -7.82 -9.01 6.17
C ASP A 39 -9.02 -9.70 5.54
N GLY A 40 -9.39 -9.26 4.35
CA GLY A 40 -10.47 -9.87 3.60
C GLY A 40 -10.12 -11.32 3.26
N PHE A 41 -11.11 -12.20 3.37
CA PHE A 41 -10.96 -13.59 2.93
C PHE A 41 -10.85 -13.63 1.40
N THR A 42 -9.63 -13.75 0.88
CA THR A 42 -9.39 -13.98 -0.54
C THR A 42 -9.35 -15.48 -0.81
N VAL A 43 -10.40 -16.00 -1.43
CA VAL A 43 -10.55 -17.42 -1.78
C VAL A 43 -9.49 -17.90 -2.81
N SER A 44 -8.74 -17.00 -3.40
CA SER A 44 -7.90 -17.30 -4.57
C SER A 44 -6.39 -17.31 -4.32
N GLN A 45 -5.94 -17.13 -3.08
CA GLN A 45 -4.51 -17.13 -2.78
C GLN A 45 -4.18 -18.11 -1.65
N ASP A 46 -3.33 -19.08 -1.95
CA ASP A 46 -2.80 -20.03 -0.96
C ASP A 46 -1.87 -19.35 0.08
N VAL A 47 -1.41 -18.14 -0.24
CA VAL A 47 -0.61 -17.30 0.65
C VAL A 47 -1.05 -15.84 0.47
N PRO A 48 -1.58 -15.17 1.49
CA PRO A 48 -1.85 -13.73 1.41
C PRO A 48 -0.54 -12.98 1.16
N LEU A 49 -0.54 -12.08 0.17
CA LEU A 49 0.63 -11.23 -0.10
C LEU A 49 0.87 -10.21 1.00
N ASN A 50 -0.20 -9.86 1.71
CA ASN A 50 -0.19 -8.96 2.86
C ASN A 50 -1.25 -9.38 3.85
N SER A 51 -0.95 -9.16 5.12
CA SER A 51 -1.86 -9.35 6.21
C SER A 51 -1.75 -8.14 7.14
N TRP A 52 -2.86 -7.43 7.31
CA TRP A 52 -2.95 -6.37 8.33
C TRP A 52 -2.86 -6.96 9.73
N HIS A 53 -3.25 -8.21 9.89
CA HIS A 53 -3.06 -8.95 11.13
C HIS A 53 -1.56 -9.10 11.45
N ASP A 54 -0.75 -9.58 10.48
CA ASP A 54 0.70 -9.70 10.67
C ASP A 54 1.36 -8.34 10.93
N PHE A 55 0.86 -7.27 10.27
CA PHE A 55 1.33 -5.91 10.51
C PHE A 55 1.01 -5.46 11.95
N ALA A 56 -0.20 -5.76 12.44
CA ALA A 56 -0.60 -5.43 13.81
C ALA A 56 0.27 -6.16 14.83
N ASP A 57 0.46 -7.47 14.65
CA ASP A 57 1.27 -8.30 15.53
C ASP A 57 2.73 -7.84 15.55
N ALA A 58 3.33 -7.63 14.38
CA ALA A 58 4.70 -7.14 14.29
C ALA A 58 4.87 -5.72 14.90
N THR A 59 3.84 -4.88 14.78
CA THR A 59 3.84 -3.55 15.40
C THR A 59 3.75 -3.66 16.91
N LYS A 60 2.87 -4.54 17.42
CA LYS A 60 2.73 -4.79 18.86
C LYS A 60 4.03 -5.34 19.45
N ASP A 61 4.59 -6.40 18.86
CA ASP A 61 5.87 -6.98 19.30
C ASP A 61 6.98 -5.92 19.32
N SER A 62 7.04 -5.08 18.27
CA SER A 62 8.05 -4.01 18.18
C SER A 62 7.86 -2.90 19.23
N LEU A 63 6.63 -2.62 19.66
CA LEU A 63 6.34 -1.67 20.73
C LEU A 63 6.68 -2.28 22.11
N GLU A 64 6.33 -3.54 22.33
CA GLU A 64 6.68 -4.29 23.55
C GLU A 64 8.19 -4.38 23.72
N ASP A 65 8.94 -4.69 22.65
CA ASP A 65 10.42 -4.68 22.65
C ASP A 65 11.03 -3.33 23.02
N ARG A 66 10.27 -2.24 22.82
CA ARG A 66 10.67 -0.88 23.19
C ARG A 66 10.17 -0.43 24.57
N GLY A 67 9.47 -1.31 25.30
CA GLY A 67 9.04 -1.08 26.66
C GLY A 67 7.61 -0.55 26.82
N PHE A 68 6.77 -0.67 25.77
CA PHE A 68 5.33 -0.50 25.93
C PHE A 68 4.73 -1.74 26.60
N GLU A 69 3.75 -1.54 27.47
CA GLU A 69 3.00 -2.66 28.04
C GLU A 69 1.95 -3.17 27.03
N ALA A 70 1.74 -4.49 26.96
CA ALA A 70 0.89 -5.12 25.95
C ALA A 70 -0.57 -4.63 25.98
N ASP A 71 -1.09 -4.29 27.15
CA ASP A 71 -2.44 -3.77 27.37
C ASP A 71 -2.61 -2.31 26.96
N HIS A 72 -1.50 -1.61 26.74
CA HIS A 72 -1.49 -0.25 26.20
C HIS A 72 -1.50 -0.22 24.65
N VAL A 73 -1.48 -1.37 23.98
CA VAL A 73 -1.57 -1.46 22.51
C VAL A 73 -2.88 -2.13 22.11
N GLN A 74 -3.80 -1.34 21.58
CA GLN A 74 -5.11 -1.81 21.13
C GLN A 74 -5.14 -1.93 19.61
N THR A 75 -5.79 -2.97 19.09
CA THR A 75 -5.97 -3.17 17.65
C THR A 75 -7.45 -3.26 17.30
N HIS A 76 -7.85 -2.47 16.33
CA HIS A 76 -9.20 -2.44 15.76
C HIS A 76 -9.09 -2.73 14.26
N ALA A 77 -9.82 -3.73 13.78
CA ALA A 77 -9.87 -4.09 12.37
C ALA A 77 -11.30 -3.97 11.84
N ASP A 78 -11.46 -3.26 10.73
CA ASP A 78 -12.77 -3.01 10.14
C ASP A 78 -12.77 -3.37 8.65
N SER A 79 -13.91 -3.88 8.16
CA SER A 79 -14.07 -4.37 6.78
C SER A 79 -14.17 -3.26 5.74
N ASP A 80 -14.55 -2.06 6.18
CA ASP A 80 -14.83 -0.94 5.30
C ASP A 80 -14.61 0.40 6.01
N LEU A 81 -14.53 1.45 5.20
CA LEU A 81 -14.23 2.80 5.69
C LEU A 81 -15.35 3.38 6.56
N GLU A 82 -16.60 3.02 6.28
CA GLU A 82 -17.75 3.50 7.05
C GLU A 82 -17.65 3.02 8.51
N ARG A 83 -17.51 1.72 8.72
CA ARG A 83 -17.34 1.13 10.05
C ARG A 83 -16.10 1.65 10.76
N GLN A 84 -14.99 1.72 10.05
CA GLN A 84 -13.75 2.24 10.60
C GLN A 84 -13.90 3.69 11.05
N SER A 85 -14.56 4.54 10.25
CA SER A 85 -14.78 5.95 10.60
C SER A 85 -15.64 6.13 11.85
N HIS A 86 -16.68 5.29 12.02
CA HIS A 86 -17.48 5.26 13.25
C HIS A 86 -16.66 4.83 14.46
N ARG A 87 -15.91 3.74 14.32
CA ARG A 87 -15.06 3.23 15.40
C ARG A 87 -14.02 4.25 15.87
N ILE A 88 -13.36 4.94 14.93
CA ILE A 88 -12.42 6.02 15.26
C ILE A 88 -13.15 7.16 15.98
N GLN A 89 -14.34 7.54 15.50
CA GLN A 89 -15.14 8.59 16.13
C GLN A 89 -15.49 8.20 17.57
N ASP A 90 -16.02 7.00 17.78
CA ASP A 90 -16.41 6.52 19.11
C ASP A 90 -15.21 6.48 20.05
N TYR A 91 -14.08 5.92 19.60
CA TYR A 91 -12.83 5.88 20.37
C TYR A 91 -12.37 7.26 20.80
N VAL A 92 -12.39 8.24 19.90
CA VAL A 92 -11.97 9.61 20.19
C VAL A 92 -12.96 10.28 21.16
N VAL A 93 -14.26 10.09 20.98
CA VAL A 93 -15.29 10.65 21.88
C VAL A 93 -15.15 10.05 23.28
N ASP A 94 -15.01 8.73 23.40
CA ASP A 94 -14.85 8.05 24.69
C ASP A 94 -13.58 8.54 25.42
N ALA A 95 -12.47 8.70 24.69
CA ALA A 95 -11.24 9.21 25.25
C ALA A 95 -11.36 10.69 25.72
N LEU A 96 -12.19 11.48 25.02
CA LEU A 96 -12.44 12.87 25.41
C LEU A 96 -13.40 12.98 26.60
N ASP A 97 -14.43 12.10 26.65
CA ASP A 97 -15.41 12.09 27.72
C ASP A 97 -14.80 11.60 29.05
N GLY A 98 -13.87 10.64 28.99
CA GLY A 98 -13.06 10.20 30.14
C GLY A 98 -12.21 11.30 30.79
N SER A 99 -11.90 12.35 30.02
CA SER A 99 -11.11 13.50 30.48
C SER A 99 -11.97 14.61 31.12
N THR A 100 -13.30 14.52 31.10
CA THR A 100 -14.21 15.59 31.57
C THR A 100 -14.46 15.61 33.09
N ASP A 101 -13.91 14.69 33.88
CA ASP A 101 -14.08 14.64 35.33
C ASP A 101 -13.24 15.69 36.11
N GLY A 102 -12.96 16.85 35.52
CA GLY A 102 -12.49 18.03 36.19
C GLY A 102 -11.08 18.01 36.80
N SER A 103 -10.34 16.93 36.58
CA SER A 103 -8.92 16.85 36.90
C SER A 103 -8.14 17.23 35.62
N SER A 104 -7.37 18.33 35.73
CA SER A 104 -6.42 18.86 34.74
C SER A 104 -5.98 17.81 33.73
N ALA A 105 -6.12 18.14 32.42
CA ALA A 105 -5.76 17.38 31.21
C ALA A 105 -5.04 16.06 31.52
N ASP A 106 -5.79 14.96 31.37
CA ASP A 106 -5.29 13.62 31.71
C ASP A 106 -3.96 13.38 30.98
N PRO A 107 -2.84 13.16 31.68
CA PRO A 107 -1.57 12.91 31.01
C PRO A 107 -1.61 11.72 30.06
N GLU A 108 -2.54 10.77 30.27
CA GLU A 108 -2.73 9.61 29.40
C GLU A 108 -3.33 9.99 28.04
N ALA A 109 -4.30 10.91 27.95
CA ALA A 109 -4.83 11.38 26.67
C ALA A 109 -3.75 12.08 25.82
N GLN A 110 -2.83 12.80 26.47
CA GLN A 110 -1.72 13.48 25.78
C GLN A 110 -0.62 12.52 25.29
N SER A 111 -0.64 11.26 25.74
CA SER A 111 0.35 10.25 25.34
C SER A 111 -0.23 9.18 24.40
N THR A 112 -1.47 9.35 23.97
CA THR A 112 -2.12 8.39 23.04
C THR A 112 -1.72 8.66 21.60
N THR A 113 -1.33 7.60 20.89
CA THR A 113 -1.05 7.62 19.44
C THR A 113 -2.08 6.80 18.70
N LEU A 114 -2.74 7.41 17.74
CA LEU A 114 -3.62 6.74 16.80
C LEU A 114 -2.84 6.40 15.53
N VAL A 115 -2.75 5.12 15.18
CA VAL A 115 -2.16 4.65 13.93
C VAL A 115 -3.28 4.18 13.04
N VAL A 116 -3.49 4.86 11.93
CA VAL A 116 -4.65 4.64 11.05
C VAL A 116 -4.19 4.25 9.66
N ALA A 117 -4.52 3.04 9.24
CA ALA A 117 -4.51 2.66 7.83
C ALA A 117 -5.97 2.67 7.35
N PRO A 118 -6.36 3.61 6.47
CA PRO A 118 -7.75 3.70 6.01
C PRO A 118 -8.19 2.41 5.30
N ALA A 119 -9.35 1.89 5.68
CA ALA A 119 -10.01 0.76 5.03
C ALA A 119 -10.66 1.23 3.70
N ALA A 120 -9.81 1.68 2.78
CA ALA A 120 -10.23 2.21 1.50
C ALA A 120 -10.90 1.12 0.65
N PRO A 121 -11.91 1.46 -0.16
CA PRO A 121 -12.42 0.54 -1.16
C PRO A 121 -11.31 0.17 -2.13
N MET A 122 -11.17 -1.11 -2.41
CA MET A 122 -10.17 -1.64 -3.31
C MET A 122 -10.82 -2.46 -4.40
N THR A 123 -10.33 -2.28 -5.63
CA THR A 123 -10.70 -3.14 -6.73
C THR A 123 -10.04 -4.52 -6.57
N ASP A 124 -10.62 -5.54 -7.21
CA ASP A 124 -10.01 -6.88 -7.22
C ASP A 124 -8.61 -6.90 -7.82
N THR A 125 -8.33 -5.96 -8.73
CA THR A 125 -7.00 -5.79 -9.31
C THR A 125 -6.00 -5.34 -8.25
N VAL A 126 -6.34 -4.33 -7.48
CA VAL A 126 -5.45 -3.79 -6.43
C VAL A 126 -5.26 -4.78 -5.30
N LYS A 127 -6.31 -5.49 -4.87
CA LYS A 127 -6.24 -6.54 -3.85
C LYS A 127 -5.21 -7.63 -4.18
N ARG A 128 -4.99 -7.92 -5.45
CA ARG A 128 -3.97 -8.90 -5.88
C ARG A 128 -2.54 -8.45 -5.63
N TYR A 129 -2.31 -7.15 -5.49
CA TYR A 129 -1.00 -6.57 -5.18
C TYR A 129 -0.83 -6.23 -3.71
N GLY A 130 -1.90 -6.44 -2.92
CA GLY A 130 -1.91 -6.26 -1.49
C GLY A 130 -2.34 -4.86 -1.02
N ASP A 131 -2.81 -4.84 0.21
CA ASP A 131 -3.43 -3.67 0.83
C ASP A 131 -2.43 -2.57 1.20
N TYR A 132 -1.13 -2.85 1.13
CA TYR A 132 -0.07 -1.88 1.48
C TYR A 132 0.25 -0.89 0.36
N VAL A 133 -0.39 -1.05 -0.80
CA VAL A 133 -0.19 -0.12 -1.91
C VAL A 133 -0.86 1.20 -1.59
N THR A 134 -0.09 2.27 -1.60
CA THR A 134 -0.62 3.62 -1.45
C THR A 134 -1.58 3.93 -2.59
N GLN A 135 -2.83 4.20 -2.26
CA GLN A 135 -3.87 4.63 -3.19
C GLN A 135 -4.22 6.09 -2.94
N SER A 136 -4.76 6.74 -3.95
CA SER A 136 -5.37 8.04 -3.78
C SER A 136 -6.85 7.86 -3.46
N LEU A 137 -7.29 8.37 -2.32
CA LEU A 137 -8.73 8.49 -1.99
C LEU A 137 -9.29 9.81 -2.53
N ALA A 138 -8.45 10.60 -3.24
CA ALA A 138 -8.80 11.93 -3.69
C ALA A 138 -9.75 11.91 -4.88
N GLU A 139 -10.69 12.83 -4.86
CA GLU A 139 -11.39 13.54 -5.94
C GLU A 139 -12.02 12.73 -7.10
N GLU A 140 -11.44 11.64 -7.55
CA GLU A 140 -11.95 10.87 -8.69
C GLU A 140 -13.14 9.98 -8.33
N ASN A 141 -13.41 9.79 -7.02
CA ASN A 141 -14.55 9.03 -6.50
C ASN A 141 -15.73 9.92 -6.04
N ALA A 142 -15.76 11.16 -6.49
CA ALA A 142 -16.74 12.18 -6.08
C ALA A 142 -18.24 11.84 -6.39
N THR A 143 -18.52 10.63 -6.82
CA THR A 143 -19.90 10.15 -7.04
C THR A 143 -20.42 9.25 -5.92
N ASP A 144 -19.58 8.85 -4.97
CA ASP A 144 -19.98 8.02 -3.82
C ASP A 144 -20.12 8.89 -2.56
N GLU A 145 -21.36 9.38 -2.32
CA GLU A 145 -21.68 10.20 -1.14
C GLU A 145 -21.32 9.49 0.17
N SER A 146 -21.42 8.15 0.21
CA SER A 146 -21.13 7.37 1.42
C SER A 146 -19.63 7.38 1.75
N LEU A 147 -18.78 7.36 0.73
CA LEU A 147 -17.34 7.46 0.88
C LEU A 147 -16.93 8.84 1.42
N ASP A 148 -17.51 9.92 0.86
CA ASP A 148 -17.25 11.29 1.27
C ASP A 148 -17.68 11.54 2.72
N GLU A 149 -18.84 11.00 3.12
CA GLU A 149 -19.30 11.09 4.50
C GLU A 149 -18.37 10.36 5.47
N SER A 150 -17.92 9.15 5.11
CA SER A 150 -17.01 8.35 5.92
C SER A 150 -15.65 9.04 6.07
N LEU A 151 -15.09 9.57 4.98
CA LEU A 151 -13.85 10.36 4.99
C LEU A 151 -14.00 11.63 5.84
N SER A 152 -15.13 12.35 5.70
CA SER A 152 -15.40 13.55 6.49
C SER A 152 -15.54 13.23 7.98
N ARG A 153 -16.19 12.12 8.34
CA ARG A 153 -16.31 11.65 9.72
C ARG A 153 -14.96 11.32 10.31
N MET A 154 -14.18 10.52 9.59
CA MET A 154 -12.83 10.11 10.02
C MET A 154 -11.93 11.32 10.21
N THR A 155 -11.83 12.20 9.23
CA THR A 155 -10.94 13.36 9.30
C THR A 155 -11.33 14.35 10.39
N ARG A 156 -12.64 14.51 10.68
CA ARG A 156 -13.10 15.31 11.81
C ARG A 156 -12.73 14.69 13.14
N ALA A 157 -12.94 13.37 13.31
CA ALA A 157 -12.58 12.65 14.53
C ALA A 157 -11.08 12.73 14.80
N LEU A 158 -10.26 12.46 13.80
CA LEU A 158 -8.80 12.59 13.91
C LEU A 158 -8.35 14.03 14.17
N GLY A 159 -9.05 15.02 13.60
CA GLY A 159 -8.81 16.43 13.90
C GLY A 159 -9.15 16.81 15.34
N LEU A 160 -10.16 16.20 15.94
CA LEU A 160 -10.50 16.36 17.36
C LEU A 160 -9.43 15.69 18.24
N ALA A 161 -9.00 14.48 17.89
CA ALA A 161 -7.93 13.78 18.59
C ALA A 161 -6.64 14.63 18.66
N LYS A 162 -6.21 15.20 17.52
CA LYS A 162 -5.03 16.10 17.48
C LYS A 162 -5.22 17.34 18.34
N LYS A 163 -6.41 17.95 18.35
CA LYS A 163 -6.70 19.11 19.20
C LYS A 163 -6.65 18.77 20.69
N ALA A 164 -6.96 17.53 21.04
CA ALA A 164 -6.88 17.01 22.41
C ALA A 164 -5.45 16.61 22.82
N GLY A 165 -4.47 16.71 21.91
CA GLY A 165 -3.08 16.37 22.16
C GLY A 165 -2.67 14.94 21.78
N MET A 166 -3.58 14.14 21.22
CA MET A 166 -3.23 12.82 20.70
C MET A 166 -2.38 12.96 19.44
N HIS A 167 -1.48 12.02 19.22
CA HIS A 167 -0.71 11.92 17.99
C HIS A 167 -1.43 11.08 16.95
N VAL A 168 -1.40 11.48 15.68
CA VAL A 168 -2.02 10.74 14.57
C VAL A 168 -0.98 10.38 13.53
N VAL A 169 -0.81 9.08 13.32
CA VAL A 169 0.02 8.50 12.26
C VAL A 169 -0.90 7.87 11.22
N VAL A 170 -0.78 8.26 9.96
CA VAL A 170 -1.51 7.64 8.85
C VAL A 170 -0.56 6.73 8.09
N VAL A 171 -1.03 5.52 7.76
CA VAL A 171 -0.25 4.46 7.12
C VAL A 171 -0.87 4.09 5.78
N ALA A 172 -0.03 3.80 4.80
CA ALA A 172 -0.34 3.36 3.45
C ALA A 172 -1.08 4.39 2.60
N THR A 173 -2.29 4.79 2.97
CA THR A 173 -3.17 5.63 2.15
C THR A 173 -3.39 6.98 2.79
N PRO A 174 -3.05 8.09 2.12
CA PRO A 174 -3.26 9.44 2.67
C PRO A 174 -4.76 9.77 2.74
N LEU A 175 -5.15 10.51 3.77
CA LEU A 175 -6.50 11.02 3.93
C LEU A 175 -6.63 12.40 3.28
N PRO A 176 -7.54 12.59 2.30
CA PRO A 176 -7.77 13.88 1.66
C PRO A 176 -8.14 14.97 2.68
N GLY A 177 -7.51 16.13 2.54
CA GLY A 177 -7.79 17.27 3.42
C GLY A 177 -7.32 17.13 4.88
N PHE A 178 -6.63 16.06 5.24
CA PHE A 178 -6.09 15.85 6.59
C PHE A 178 -4.56 15.78 6.60
N THR A 179 -3.97 16.47 7.57
CA THR A 179 -2.51 16.45 7.79
C THR A 179 -2.21 15.69 9.07
N PRO A 180 -1.71 14.45 9.02
CA PRO A 180 -1.28 13.69 10.19
C PRO A 180 0.03 14.24 10.77
N ASP A 181 0.40 13.78 11.96
CA ASP A 181 1.71 14.10 12.56
C ASP A 181 2.84 13.33 11.85
N ALA A 182 2.52 12.14 11.35
CA ALA A 182 3.40 11.38 10.46
C ALA A 182 2.60 10.61 9.42
N PHE A 183 3.15 10.48 8.22
CA PHE A 183 2.62 9.61 7.18
C PHE A 183 3.66 8.55 6.82
N VAL A 184 3.25 7.28 6.85
CA VAL A 184 4.08 6.14 6.52
C VAL A 184 3.61 5.56 5.19
N SER A 185 4.32 5.86 4.11
CA SER A 185 4.10 5.21 2.82
C SER A 185 4.76 3.84 2.83
N LEU A 186 4.00 2.78 2.60
CA LEU A 186 4.52 1.42 2.57
C LEU A 186 5.03 1.04 1.18
N CYS A 187 4.19 1.21 0.17
CA CYS A 187 4.54 0.94 -1.21
C CYS A 187 3.68 1.76 -2.17
N SER A 188 4.17 2.01 -3.38
CA SER A 188 3.39 2.60 -4.47
C SER A 188 3.31 1.66 -5.66
N ALA A 189 2.26 1.78 -6.48
CA ALA A 189 2.14 1.03 -7.73
C ALA A 189 3.39 1.16 -8.61
N ARG A 190 3.95 2.37 -8.68
CA ARG A 190 5.18 2.64 -9.43
C ARG A 190 6.39 1.88 -8.89
N GLU A 191 6.54 1.80 -7.57
CA GLU A 191 7.64 1.06 -6.97
C GLU A 191 7.47 -0.45 -7.16
N ILE A 192 6.25 -0.98 -7.07
CA ILE A 192 5.94 -2.37 -7.42
C ILE A 192 6.41 -2.66 -8.85
N GLY A 193 6.02 -1.82 -9.81
CA GLY A 193 6.44 -1.95 -11.20
C GLY A 193 7.96 -1.94 -11.36
N ARG A 194 8.66 -1.03 -10.67
CA ARG A 194 10.13 -0.98 -10.67
C ARG A 194 10.75 -2.24 -10.10
N LEU A 195 10.24 -2.74 -8.97
CA LEU A 195 10.78 -3.93 -8.32
C LEU A 195 10.61 -5.17 -9.20
N GLN A 196 9.42 -5.37 -9.77
CA GLN A 196 9.16 -6.46 -10.71
C GLN A 196 10.08 -6.40 -11.93
N ALA A 197 10.24 -5.21 -12.51
CA ALA A 197 11.11 -5.00 -13.65
C ALA A 197 12.59 -5.25 -13.31
N ARG A 198 13.08 -4.81 -12.16
CA ARG A 198 14.46 -5.07 -11.69
C ARG A 198 14.71 -6.56 -11.47
N GLN A 199 13.73 -7.27 -10.88
CA GLN A 199 13.86 -8.72 -10.74
C GLN A 199 13.97 -9.39 -12.11
N LEU A 200 13.18 -8.94 -13.09
CA LEU A 200 13.23 -9.46 -14.45
C LEU A 200 14.57 -9.18 -15.13
N VAL A 201 15.09 -7.95 -15.02
CA VAL A 201 16.41 -7.57 -15.52
C VAL A 201 17.49 -8.49 -14.96
N SER A 202 17.49 -8.70 -13.65
CA SER A 202 18.45 -9.59 -12.98
C SER A 202 18.29 -11.05 -13.43
N LYS A 203 17.05 -11.55 -13.43
CA LYS A 203 16.77 -12.97 -13.76
C LYS A 203 17.10 -13.32 -15.20
N LEU A 204 16.86 -12.41 -16.14
CA LEU A 204 17.15 -12.60 -17.56
C LEU A 204 18.53 -12.11 -17.96
N GLN A 205 19.31 -11.54 -17.02
CA GLN A 205 20.62 -10.96 -17.25
C GLN A 205 20.62 -9.96 -18.41
N LEU A 206 19.66 -9.04 -18.42
CA LEU A 206 19.46 -8.12 -19.55
C LEU A 206 20.65 -7.19 -19.79
N ASP A 207 21.41 -6.85 -18.77
CA ASP A 207 22.62 -6.01 -18.88
C ASP A 207 23.73 -6.68 -19.71
N SER A 208 23.72 -8.01 -19.79
CA SER A 208 24.68 -8.78 -20.59
C SER A 208 24.05 -9.35 -21.88
N ALA A 209 22.77 -9.12 -22.11
CA ALA A 209 22.06 -9.61 -23.28
C ALA A 209 22.40 -8.77 -24.54
N SER A 210 22.22 -9.34 -25.72
CA SER A 210 22.58 -8.71 -26.99
C SER A 210 21.37 -8.61 -27.91
N ARG A 211 21.33 -7.53 -28.69
CA ARG A 211 20.31 -7.37 -29.75
C ARG A 211 20.39 -8.46 -30.84
N TYR A 212 21.48 -9.19 -30.95
CA TYR A 212 21.62 -10.31 -31.88
C TYR A 212 21.03 -11.61 -31.33
N ASN A 213 20.76 -11.65 -30.02
CA ASN A 213 20.04 -12.74 -29.35
C ASN A 213 19.10 -12.11 -28.30
N PRO A 214 18.02 -11.45 -28.75
CA PRO A 214 17.16 -10.69 -27.87
C PRO A 214 16.38 -11.58 -26.92
N LYS A 215 16.00 -11.04 -25.77
CA LYS A 215 15.06 -11.67 -24.86
C LYS A 215 13.63 -11.25 -25.21
N TYR A 216 12.69 -12.17 -25.02
CA TYR A 216 11.29 -11.91 -25.29
C TYR A 216 10.53 -11.70 -23.97
N ILE A 217 9.87 -10.56 -23.86
CA ILE A 217 9.14 -10.15 -22.67
C ILE A 217 7.75 -9.66 -23.10
N GLU A 218 6.73 -10.13 -22.41
CA GLU A 218 5.38 -9.58 -22.47
C GLU A 218 5.03 -8.93 -21.15
N ILE A 219 4.43 -7.76 -21.24
CA ILE A 219 3.85 -7.05 -20.10
C ILE A 219 2.35 -7.30 -20.14
N LEU A 220 1.81 -7.84 -19.04
CA LEU A 220 0.39 -8.00 -18.83
C LEU A 220 0.01 -7.23 -17.58
N LEU A 221 -0.85 -6.24 -17.75
CA LEU A 221 -1.25 -5.36 -16.68
C LEU A 221 -2.77 -5.48 -16.48
N PRO A 222 -3.22 -5.99 -15.33
CA PRO A 222 -4.65 -6.05 -15.04
C PRO A 222 -5.27 -4.65 -15.04
N TYR A 223 -6.37 -4.50 -15.75
CA TYR A 223 -7.20 -3.31 -15.75
C TYR A 223 -8.62 -3.68 -16.16
N ASP A 224 -9.60 -3.26 -15.41
CA ASP A 224 -11.01 -3.46 -15.73
C ASP A 224 -11.74 -2.11 -15.75
N ALA A 225 -12.15 -1.69 -16.95
CA ALA A 225 -12.92 -0.45 -17.13
C ALA A 225 -14.38 -0.58 -16.62
N ASP A 226 -14.86 -1.81 -16.41
CA ASP A 226 -16.20 -2.12 -15.93
C ASP A 226 -16.22 -2.46 -14.42
N ALA A 227 -15.09 -2.28 -13.71
CA ALA A 227 -15.01 -2.49 -12.27
C ALA A 227 -15.84 -1.44 -11.50
N ASP A 228 -16.15 -1.70 -10.24
CA ASP A 228 -16.88 -0.75 -9.38
C ASP A 228 -16.14 0.59 -9.23
N TYR A 229 -14.81 0.56 -9.24
CA TYR A 229 -13.95 1.74 -9.12
C TYR A 229 -12.88 1.76 -10.24
N PRO A 230 -13.29 1.97 -11.51
CA PRO A 230 -12.36 1.85 -12.64
C PRO A 230 -11.24 2.90 -12.62
N GLN A 231 -11.46 4.05 -11.97
CA GLN A 231 -10.47 5.11 -11.84
C GLN A 231 -9.29 4.68 -10.96
N LEU A 232 -9.56 3.91 -9.90
CA LEU A 232 -8.51 3.36 -9.03
C LEU A 232 -7.66 2.35 -9.79
N ASP A 233 -8.28 1.48 -10.57
CA ASP A 233 -7.59 0.54 -11.44
C ASP A 233 -6.75 1.26 -12.51
N GLU A 234 -7.28 2.34 -13.09
CA GLU A 234 -6.57 3.16 -14.06
C GLU A 234 -5.33 3.81 -13.44
N ALA A 235 -5.49 4.45 -12.30
CA ALA A 235 -4.39 5.10 -11.60
C ALA A 235 -3.31 4.09 -11.22
N PHE A 236 -3.71 2.93 -10.68
CA PHE A 236 -2.79 1.85 -10.34
C PHE A 236 -2.05 1.33 -11.58
N ALA A 237 -2.79 0.97 -12.62
CA ALA A 237 -2.23 0.38 -13.84
C ALA A 237 -1.24 1.33 -14.52
N ARG A 238 -1.59 2.61 -14.64
CA ARG A 238 -0.72 3.66 -15.20
C ARG A 238 0.58 3.79 -14.42
N GLU A 239 0.50 3.90 -13.09
CA GLU A 239 1.70 4.07 -12.27
C GLU A 239 2.55 2.79 -12.21
N ALA A 240 1.94 1.61 -12.15
CA ALA A 240 2.67 0.34 -12.24
C ALA A 240 3.42 0.23 -13.57
N PHE A 241 2.78 0.56 -14.69
CA PHE A 241 3.43 0.59 -15.99
C PHE A 241 4.58 1.60 -16.05
N ASN A 242 4.38 2.80 -15.49
CA ASN A 242 5.42 3.81 -15.40
C ASN A 242 6.66 3.24 -14.72
N GLY A 243 6.47 2.57 -13.57
CA GLY A 243 7.57 1.93 -12.84
C GLY A 243 8.27 0.84 -13.63
N VAL A 244 7.51 -0.03 -14.30
CA VAL A 244 8.04 -1.06 -15.19
C VAL A 244 8.85 -0.43 -16.32
N TRP A 245 8.27 0.57 -17.01
CA TRP A 245 8.85 1.16 -18.21
C TRP A 245 10.12 1.97 -17.93
N GLU A 246 10.22 2.61 -16.77
CA GLU A 246 11.45 3.26 -16.33
C GLU A 246 12.65 2.30 -16.33
N VAL A 247 12.42 1.06 -15.96
CA VAL A 247 13.48 0.05 -15.81
C VAL A 247 13.74 -0.71 -17.11
N ILE A 248 12.69 -1.23 -17.78
CA ILE A 248 12.89 -2.09 -18.95
C ILE A 248 12.78 -1.37 -20.29
N GLY A 249 12.21 -0.17 -20.35
CA GLY A 249 12.10 0.61 -21.58
C GLY A 249 13.44 0.84 -22.32
N PRO A 250 14.57 1.11 -21.63
CA PRO A 250 15.87 1.19 -22.27
C PRO A 250 16.28 -0.08 -23.04
N TYR A 251 15.92 -1.26 -22.54
CA TYR A 251 16.24 -2.54 -23.21
C TYR A 251 15.40 -2.77 -24.46
N PHE A 252 14.13 -2.31 -24.46
CA PHE A 252 13.32 -2.28 -25.69
C PHE A 252 13.90 -1.31 -26.73
N ARG A 253 14.29 -0.10 -26.32
CA ARG A 253 14.92 0.89 -27.21
C ARG A 253 16.22 0.41 -27.82
N SER A 254 17.02 -0.36 -27.08
CA SER A 254 18.28 -0.94 -27.57
C SER A 254 18.09 -2.19 -28.44
N GLY A 255 16.89 -2.75 -28.48
CA GLY A 255 16.58 -4.01 -29.16
C GLY A 255 17.10 -5.27 -28.45
N VAL A 256 17.51 -5.16 -27.20
CA VAL A 256 17.89 -6.28 -26.33
C VAL A 256 16.65 -7.06 -25.91
N VAL A 257 15.52 -6.37 -25.79
CA VAL A 257 14.21 -6.94 -25.47
C VAL A 257 13.23 -6.67 -26.60
N LEU A 258 12.43 -7.67 -26.93
CA LEU A 258 11.34 -7.60 -27.90
C LEU A 258 10.05 -8.14 -27.27
N SER A 259 8.91 -7.56 -27.65
CA SER A 259 7.59 -8.11 -27.31
C SER A 259 7.11 -9.02 -28.45
N PRO A 260 6.81 -10.30 -28.20
CA PRO A 260 6.28 -11.20 -29.21
C PRO A 260 4.95 -10.73 -29.81
N SER A 261 4.10 -10.07 -29.02
CA SER A 261 2.83 -9.51 -29.49
C SER A 261 2.98 -8.14 -30.16
N MET A 262 4.16 -7.54 -30.11
CA MET A 262 4.47 -6.18 -30.57
C MET A 262 3.66 -5.08 -29.86
N ARG A 263 3.06 -5.37 -28.70
CA ARG A 263 2.34 -4.36 -27.91
C ARG A 263 3.26 -3.34 -27.26
N THR A 264 4.50 -3.75 -27.00
CA THR A 264 5.57 -2.85 -26.61
C THR A 264 6.70 -2.89 -27.63
N THR A 265 7.21 -1.72 -27.95
CA THR A 265 8.26 -1.55 -28.98
C THR A 265 9.30 -0.53 -28.51
N ALA A 266 10.30 -0.27 -29.33
CA ALA A 266 11.29 0.76 -29.06
C ALA A 266 10.68 2.19 -28.98
N SER A 267 9.52 2.42 -29.62
CA SER A 267 8.81 3.69 -29.62
C SER A 267 7.77 3.82 -28.50
N THR A 268 7.49 2.77 -27.75
CA THR A 268 6.53 2.79 -26.64
C THR A 268 6.96 3.82 -25.60
N THR A 269 5.99 4.55 -25.10
CA THR A 269 6.11 5.56 -24.04
C THR A 269 5.26 5.19 -22.83
N VAL A 270 5.36 5.93 -21.75
CA VAL A 270 4.53 5.74 -20.55
C VAL A 270 3.04 6.00 -20.80
N GLN A 271 2.69 6.70 -21.88
CA GLN A 271 1.30 6.98 -22.25
C GLN A 271 0.60 5.75 -22.88
N ASP A 272 1.39 4.79 -23.36
CA ASP A 272 0.89 3.61 -24.08
C ASP A 272 0.54 2.44 -23.13
N TRP A 273 0.38 2.73 -21.82
CA TRP A 273 0.10 1.72 -20.79
C TRP A 273 -1.14 0.87 -21.10
N ARG A 274 -2.15 1.45 -21.78
CA ARG A 274 -3.37 0.72 -22.15
C ARG A 274 -3.11 -0.40 -23.16
N ASP A 275 -2.06 -0.33 -23.97
CA ASP A 275 -1.74 -1.35 -24.98
C ASP A 275 -1.36 -2.68 -24.34
N VAL A 276 -0.88 -2.66 -23.09
CA VAL A 276 -0.46 -3.86 -22.36
C VAL A 276 -1.51 -4.38 -21.38
N THR A 277 -2.65 -3.69 -21.25
CA THR A 277 -3.69 -4.08 -20.30
C THR A 277 -4.45 -5.34 -20.73
N ILE A 278 -4.99 -6.02 -19.74
CA ILE A 278 -5.88 -7.16 -19.87
C ILE A 278 -7.02 -7.06 -18.88
N LYS A 279 -8.20 -7.51 -19.27
CA LYS A 279 -9.29 -7.75 -18.31
C LYS A 279 -9.04 -9.10 -17.65
N ALA A 280 -8.61 -9.09 -16.41
CA ALA A 280 -8.26 -10.29 -15.65
C ALA A 280 -9.45 -10.72 -14.79
N THR A 281 -10.43 -11.41 -15.39
CA THR A 281 -11.63 -11.87 -14.69
C THR A 281 -11.38 -13.14 -13.87
N ASP A 282 -10.53 -14.02 -14.39
CA ASP A 282 -10.19 -15.31 -13.77
C ASP A 282 -8.83 -15.81 -14.27
N ALA A 283 -8.35 -16.90 -13.67
CA ALA A 283 -7.05 -17.47 -14.03
C ALA A 283 -6.99 -17.97 -15.48
N ASP A 284 -8.09 -18.52 -16.00
CA ASP A 284 -8.16 -19.06 -17.36
C ASP A 284 -8.08 -17.94 -18.41
N SER A 285 -8.74 -16.80 -18.15
CA SER A 285 -8.68 -15.62 -19.02
C SER A 285 -7.28 -15.04 -19.08
N ILE A 286 -6.57 -14.99 -17.95
CA ILE A 286 -5.17 -14.55 -17.87
C ILE A 286 -4.26 -15.50 -18.65
N GLU A 287 -4.41 -16.82 -18.44
CA GLU A 287 -3.60 -17.82 -19.14
C GLU A 287 -3.83 -17.80 -20.66
N MET A 288 -5.09 -17.66 -21.09
CA MET A 288 -5.44 -17.58 -22.49
C MET A 288 -4.82 -16.35 -23.16
N GLU A 289 -4.91 -15.18 -22.54
CA GLU A 289 -4.30 -13.95 -23.06
C GLU A 289 -2.77 -14.04 -23.06
N PHE A 290 -2.19 -14.63 -22.04
CA PHE A 290 -0.75 -14.88 -21.97
C PHE A 290 -0.30 -15.79 -23.12
N ARG A 291 -1.00 -16.90 -23.35
CA ARG A 291 -0.74 -17.80 -24.48
C ARG A 291 -0.91 -17.10 -25.83
N ARG A 292 -1.92 -16.24 -25.96
CA ARG A 292 -2.18 -15.48 -27.18
C ARG A 292 -1.03 -14.52 -27.49
N ARG A 293 -0.50 -13.81 -26.47
CA ARG A 293 0.58 -12.83 -26.64
C ARG A 293 1.94 -13.47 -26.89
N LEU A 294 2.26 -14.53 -26.18
CA LEU A 294 3.53 -15.23 -26.37
C LEU A 294 3.59 -16.03 -27.66
N GLY A 295 2.45 -16.32 -28.28
CA GLY A 295 2.36 -17.18 -29.43
C GLY A 295 2.65 -18.66 -29.12
N ARG A 296 2.51 -19.54 -30.13
CA ARG A 296 3.07 -20.89 -30.03
C ARG A 296 4.59 -20.79 -30.19
N PRO A 297 5.39 -21.47 -29.35
CA PRO A 297 6.82 -21.46 -29.52
C PRO A 297 7.12 -22.05 -30.91
N ALA A 298 7.70 -21.21 -31.76
CA ALA A 298 8.30 -21.72 -32.99
C ALA A 298 9.55 -22.50 -32.59
N ASN A 299 9.45 -23.82 -32.61
CA ASN A 299 10.55 -24.77 -32.52
C ASN A 299 11.64 -24.47 -31.45
N GLY A 300 11.40 -24.93 -30.23
CA GLY A 300 12.49 -25.39 -29.36
C GLY A 300 13.33 -24.33 -28.62
N GLN A 301 13.03 -23.05 -28.71
CA GLN A 301 13.70 -22.03 -27.90
C GLN A 301 12.92 -21.77 -26.61
N GLY A 302 13.57 -22.03 -25.49
CA GLY A 302 12.97 -21.97 -24.17
C GLY A 302 12.40 -20.59 -23.84
N HIS A 303 11.11 -20.55 -23.62
CA HIS A 303 10.43 -19.37 -23.07
C HIS A 303 10.53 -19.39 -21.55
N VAL A 304 10.96 -18.29 -20.96
CA VAL A 304 10.86 -18.11 -19.52
C VAL A 304 9.40 -17.81 -19.20
N ARG A 305 8.73 -18.72 -18.50
CA ARG A 305 7.42 -18.50 -17.89
C ARG A 305 7.64 -17.72 -16.59
N ILE A 306 6.95 -16.62 -16.45
CA ILE A 306 6.83 -15.87 -15.19
C ILE A 306 5.38 -15.98 -14.77
#